data_dfa48fbab4524d41e00e3f20c2455103
#
_entry.id   dfa48fbab4524d41e00e3f20c2455103
#
_cell.length_a   1.000
_cell.length_b   1.000
_cell.length_c   1.000
_cell.angle_alpha   90.00
_cell.angle_beta   90.00
_cell.angle_gamma   90.00
#
_symmetry.space_group_name_H-M   'P 1'
#
loop_
_entity.id
_entity.type
_entity.pdbx_description
1 polymer ?
#
loop_
_entity_poly.entity_id
_entity_poly.type
_entity_poly.pdbx_seq_one_letter_code
_entity_poly.pdbx_strand_id
1 'polypeptide(L)'
;DDHDFDEEIREIFVEEAEEVMEAINEYFPKWAANFEDTASLLEFRRGFHTLKGSGRMVGAKVVGELAWAFESMLNKVRDKVLAPDQVMVNLISECLSVIPGLVEDFAGRQPPRINTSPLMAAADAVCRGDVLTTLDVAKAAEQAHAGPAAEADETAAAEAAFDALAASLAPVATAPSAEPA
;
A
#
# COMPACT_ATOMS: atom_id res chain seq x y z
N ASP A 1 -3.15 29.85 14.84
CA ASP A 1 -2.40 29.88 13.59
C ASP A 1 -2.48 28.51 12.91
N ASP A 2 -2.74 28.48 11.60
CA ASP A 2 -2.90 27.24 10.80
C ASP A 2 -1.68 26.34 10.89
N HIS A 3 -0.49 26.90 11.09
CA HIS A 3 0.76 26.15 11.21
C HIS A 3 0.83 25.33 12.50
N ASP A 4 0.40 25.90 13.62
CA ASP A 4 0.40 25.21 14.91
C ASP A 4 -0.61 24.07 14.94
N PHE A 5 -1.76 24.26 14.29
CA PHE A 5 -2.80 23.23 14.15
C PHE A 5 -2.33 22.07 13.28
N ASP A 6 -1.63 22.35 12.18
CA ASP A 6 -1.08 21.32 11.27
C ASP A 6 0.00 20.49 11.97
N GLU A 7 0.83 21.10 12.80
CA GLU A 7 1.85 20.43 13.59
C GLU A 7 1.25 19.52 14.67
N GLU A 8 0.23 20.00 15.36
CA GLU A 8 -0.51 19.21 16.36
C GLU A 8 -1.16 17.98 15.74
N ILE A 9 -1.77 18.09 14.57
CA ILE A 9 -2.36 16.97 13.84
C ILE A 9 -1.29 15.94 13.46
N ARG A 10 -0.09 16.37 13.04
CA ARG A 10 1.02 15.49 12.74
C ARG A 10 1.51 14.72 13.96
N GLU A 11 1.63 15.38 15.09
CA GLU A 11 2.03 14.75 16.35
C GLU A 11 1.02 13.69 16.80
N ILE A 12 -0.27 14.00 16.72
CA ILE A 12 -1.36 13.05 17.02
C ILE A 12 -1.28 11.83 16.11
N PHE A 13 -1.03 12.03 14.81
CA PHE A 13 -0.86 10.93 13.87
C PHE A 13 0.33 10.03 14.22
N VAL A 14 1.47 10.62 14.58
CA VAL A 14 2.67 9.87 15.00
C VAL A 14 2.37 9.00 16.21
N GLU A 15 1.74 9.55 17.23
CA GLU A 15 1.35 8.81 18.45
C GLU A 15 0.39 7.66 18.12
N GLU A 16 -0.61 7.90 17.29
CA GLU A 16 -1.56 6.87 16.87
C GLU A 16 -0.86 5.78 16.05
N ALA A 17 0.03 6.15 15.13
CA ALA A 17 0.79 5.20 14.34
C ALA A 17 1.70 4.31 15.21
N GLU A 18 2.32 4.86 16.24
CA GLU A 18 3.13 4.10 17.21
C GLU A 18 2.28 3.07 17.96
N GLU A 19 1.11 3.46 18.45
CA GLU A 19 0.18 2.56 19.12
C GLU A 19 -0.31 1.43 18.21
N VAL A 20 -0.64 1.78 16.97
CA VAL A 20 -1.07 0.82 15.95
C VAL A 20 0.06 -0.16 15.62
N MET A 21 1.29 0.32 15.48
CA MET A 21 2.45 -0.54 15.22
C MET A 21 2.75 -1.48 16.38
N GLU A 22 2.57 -1.04 17.61
CA GLU A 22 2.69 -1.93 18.78
C GLU A 22 1.68 -3.08 18.70
N ALA A 23 0.43 -2.79 18.38
CA ALA A 23 -0.61 -3.81 18.23
C ALA A 23 -0.31 -4.77 17.06
N ILE A 24 0.12 -4.25 15.92
CA ILE A 24 0.51 -5.08 14.77
C ILE A 24 1.68 -6.00 15.14
N ASN A 25 2.70 -5.46 15.80
CA ASN A 25 3.88 -6.22 16.22
C ASN A 25 3.58 -7.26 17.31
N GLU A 26 2.47 -7.11 18.02
CA GLU A 26 1.99 -8.13 18.97
C GLU A 26 1.29 -9.28 18.24
N TYR A 27 0.37 -8.98 17.35
CA TYR A 27 -0.52 -9.98 16.73
C TYR A 27 0.02 -10.62 15.46
N PHE A 28 0.77 -9.89 14.66
CA PHE A 28 1.34 -10.44 13.43
C PHE A 28 2.21 -11.68 13.66
N PRO A 29 3.14 -11.70 14.63
CA PRO A 29 3.95 -12.90 14.90
C PRO A 29 3.12 -14.11 15.32
N LYS A 30 2.04 -13.90 16.07
CA LYS A 30 1.12 -14.95 16.48
C LYS A 30 0.46 -15.62 15.28
N TRP A 31 -0.05 -14.82 14.35
CA TRP A 31 -0.63 -15.34 13.13
C TRP A 31 0.42 -15.96 12.20
N ALA A 32 1.60 -15.37 12.09
CA ALA A 32 2.69 -15.93 11.29
C ALA A 32 3.13 -17.32 11.77
N ALA A 33 3.02 -17.58 13.07
CA ALA A 33 3.30 -18.90 13.68
C ALA A 33 2.13 -19.88 13.52
N ASN A 34 0.91 -19.39 13.32
CA ASN A 34 -0.29 -20.22 13.17
C ASN A 34 -1.34 -19.49 12.33
N PHE A 35 -1.45 -19.85 11.07
CA PHE A 35 -2.40 -19.19 10.15
C PHE A 35 -3.88 -19.44 10.49
N GLU A 36 -4.18 -20.37 11.38
CA GLU A 36 -5.54 -20.61 11.90
C GLU A 36 -5.92 -19.64 13.03
N ASP A 37 -4.96 -18.86 13.53
CA ASP A 37 -5.20 -17.81 14.52
C ASP A 37 -5.89 -16.59 13.86
N THR A 38 -7.17 -16.76 13.58
CA THR A 38 -8.02 -15.74 12.92
C THR A 38 -8.15 -14.49 13.79
N ALA A 39 -8.17 -14.62 15.10
CA ALA A 39 -8.28 -13.49 16.01
C ALA A 39 -7.07 -12.55 15.87
N SER A 40 -5.86 -13.11 15.82
CA SER A 40 -4.64 -12.32 15.60
C SER A 40 -4.60 -11.69 14.20
N LEU A 41 -5.04 -12.41 13.17
CA LEU A 41 -5.17 -11.87 11.82
C LEU A 41 -6.07 -10.62 11.80
N LEU A 42 -7.23 -10.69 12.42
CA LEU A 42 -8.18 -9.57 12.46
C LEU A 42 -7.62 -8.37 13.21
N GLU A 43 -6.83 -8.60 14.28
CA GLU A 43 -6.23 -7.51 15.05
C GLU A 43 -5.16 -6.76 14.26
N PHE A 44 -4.21 -7.44 13.63
CA PHE A 44 -3.20 -6.70 12.87
C PHE A 44 -3.74 -6.16 11.54
N ARG A 45 -4.73 -6.80 10.93
CA ARG A 45 -5.47 -6.22 9.80
C ARG A 45 -6.15 -4.90 10.18
N ARG A 46 -6.76 -4.84 11.36
CA ARG A 46 -7.35 -3.61 11.91
C ARG A 46 -6.29 -2.51 12.03
N GLY A 47 -5.08 -2.86 12.44
CA GLY A 47 -3.96 -1.92 12.49
C GLY A 47 -3.68 -1.29 11.12
N PHE A 48 -3.62 -2.08 10.05
CA PHE A 48 -3.48 -1.55 8.69
C PHE A 48 -4.66 -0.67 8.27
N HIS A 49 -5.87 -1.07 8.61
CA HIS A 49 -7.08 -0.28 8.34
C HIS A 49 -7.02 1.10 9.00
N THR A 50 -6.58 1.15 10.25
CA THR A 50 -6.41 2.41 11.00
C THR A 50 -5.34 3.28 10.36
N LEU A 51 -4.16 2.73 10.01
CA LEU A 51 -3.10 3.47 9.33
C LEU A 51 -3.56 4.04 7.98
N LYS A 52 -4.32 3.27 7.22
CA LYS A 52 -4.93 3.73 5.96
C LYS A 52 -5.82 4.96 6.20
N GLY A 53 -6.74 4.85 7.13
CA GLY A 53 -7.71 5.91 7.42
C GLY A 53 -7.06 7.16 7.99
N SER A 54 -6.25 7.01 9.02
CA SER A 54 -5.56 8.12 9.68
C SER A 54 -4.53 8.77 8.76
N GLY A 55 -3.77 7.98 8.02
CA GLY A 55 -2.80 8.48 7.06
C GLY A 55 -3.43 9.36 5.98
N ARG A 56 -4.53 8.92 5.42
CA ARG A 56 -5.28 9.69 4.42
C ARG A 56 -5.84 10.99 5.00
N MET A 57 -6.37 10.93 6.23
CA MET A 57 -7.00 12.06 6.89
C MET A 57 -6.03 13.21 7.15
N VAL A 58 -4.78 12.91 7.48
CA VAL A 58 -3.75 13.91 7.79
C VAL A 58 -2.85 14.24 6.60
N GLY A 59 -3.05 13.60 5.46
CA GLY A 59 -2.21 13.79 4.28
C GLY A 59 -0.90 12.99 4.28
N ALA A 60 -0.75 12.01 5.17
CA ALA A 60 0.33 11.01 5.13
C ALA A 60 0.04 9.96 4.05
N LYS A 61 0.07 10.39 2.81
CA LYS A 61 -0.44 9.67 1.65
C LYS A 61 0.32 8.36 1.40
N VAL A 62 1.64 8.39 1.51
CA VAL A 62 2.50 7.22 1.29
C VAL A 62 2.19 6.11 2.30
N VAL A 63 2.07 6.45 3.58
CA VAL A 63 1.69 5.51 4.64
C VAL A 63 0.28 4.95 4.39
N GLY A 64 -0.67 5.82 4.08
CA GLY A 64 -2.05 5.43 3.83
C GLY A 64 -2.21 4.49 2.63
N GLU A 65 -1.53 4.75 1.54
CA GLU A 65 -1.57 3.91 0.33
C GLU A 65 -0.90 2.55 0.54
N LEU A 66 0.25 2.53 1.22
CA LEU A 66 0.94 1.29 1.57
C LEU A 66 0.05 0.42 2.48
N ALA A 67 -0.54 1.02 3.52
CA ALA A 67 -1.45 0.33 4.43
C ALA A 67 -2.67 -0.22 3.69
N TRP A 68 -3.21 0.52 2.73
CA TRP A 68 -4.34 0.06 1.94
C TRP A 68 -4.01 -1.17 1.09
N ALA A 69 -2.86 -1.18 0.42
CA ALA A 69 -2.43 -2.33 -0.38
C ALA A 69 -2.34 -3.61 0.47
N PHE A 70 -1.78 -3.52 1.66
CA PHE A 70 -1.64 -4.67 2.57
C PHE A 70 -2.96 -5.05 3.24
N GLU A 71 -3.79 -4.09 3.61
CA GLU A 71 -5.15 -4.39 4.10
C GLU A 71 -5.97 -5.14 3.06
N SER A 72 -5.91 -4.73 1.79
CA SER A 72 -6.59 -5.40 0.69
C SER A 72 -6.17 -6.86 0.54
N MET A 73 -4.89 -7.15 0.66
CA MET A 73 -4.36 -8.51 0.67
C MET A 73 -4.89 -9.30 1.88
N LEU A 74 -4.84 -8.72 3.07
CA LEU A 74 -5.31 -9.36 4.31
C LEU A 74 -6.83 -9.58 4.31
N ASN A 75 -7.61 -8.73 3.67
CA ASN A 75 -9.04 -8.95 3.49
C ASN A 75 -9.30 -10.23 2.71
N LYS A 76 -8.52 -10.52 1.68
CA LYS A 76 -8.64 -11.75 0.89
C LYS A 76 -8.20 -13.00 1.67
N VAL A 77 -7.23 -12.86 2.56
CA VAL A 77 -6.86 -13.93 3.49
C VAL A 77 -7.99 -14.21 4.49
N ARG A 78 -8.56 -13.14 5.07
CA ARG A 78 -9.71 -13.25 5.97
C ARG A 78 -10.90 -13.95 5.31
N ASP A 79 -11.19 -13.60 4.07
CA ASP A 79 -12.32 -14.14 3.31
C ASP A 79 -12.01 -15.49 2.65
N LYS A 80 -10.82 -16.05 2.91
CA LYS A 80 -10.34 -17.35 2.39
C LYS A 80 -10.26 -17.41 0.87
N VAL A 81 -10.11 -16.27 0.22
CA VAL A 81 -9.82 -16.16 -1.21
C VAL A 81 -8.35 -16.44 -1.49
N LEU A 82 -7.47 -16.04 -0.56
CA LEU A 82 -6.03 -16.32 -0.60
C LEU A 82 -5.64 -17.19 0.59
N ALA A 83 -4.83 -18.21 0.32
CA ALA A 83 -4.16 -18.99 1.36
C ALA A 83 -2.85 -18.32 1.75
N PRO A 84 -2.62 -18.05 3.05
CA PRO A 84 -1.35 -17.49 3.49
C PRO A 84 -0.22 -18.53 3.39
N ASP A 85 1.00 -18.03 3.18
CA ASP A 85 2.22 -18.81 3.16
C ASP A 85 3.39 -18.01 3.73
N GLN A 86 4.57 -18.61 3.78
CA GLN A 86 5.76 -17.96 4.29
C GLN A 86 6.21 -16.77 3.42
N VAL A 87 5.97 -16.80 2.12
CA VAL A 87 6.28 -15.70 1.21
C VAL A 87 5.43 -14.47 1.55
N MET A 88 4.16 -14.66 1.84
CA MET A 88 3.27 -13.60 2.30
C MET A 88 3.72 -13.04 3.66
N VAL A 89 4.13 -13.89 4.60
CA VAL A 89 4.70 -13.46 5.89
C VAL A 89 5.94 -12.58 5.67
N ASN A 90 6.84 -12.99 4.78
CA ASN A 90 8.03 -12.23 4.45
C ASN A 90 7.68 -10.85 3.86
N LEU A 91 6.69 -10.81 2.97
CA LEU A 91 6.22 -9.56 2.37
C LEU A 91 5.63 -8.61 3.40
N ILE A 92 4.80 -9.11 4.30
CA ILE A 92 4.25 -8.31 5.40
C ILE A 92 5.35 -7.81 6.32
N SER A 93 6.35 -8.64 6.65
CA SER A 93 7.49 -8.25 7.47
C SER A 93 8.27 -7.09 6.83
N GLU A 94 8.51 -7.12 5.52
CA GLU A 94 9.16 -6.03 4.80
C GLU A 94 8.33 -4.75 4.85
N CYS A 95 7.02 -4.85 4.67
CA CYS A 95 6.12 -3.70 4.81
C CYS A 95 6.22 -3.08 6.21
N LEU A 96 6.13 -3.90 7.25
CA LEU A 96 6.19 -3.42 8.63
C LEU A 96 7.53 -2.76 8.97
N SER A 97 8.61 -3.23 8.38
CA SER A 97 9.96 -2.68 8.60
C SER A 97 10.12 -1.24 8.08
N VAL A 98 9.36 -0.84 7.08
CA VAL A 98 9.50 0.49 6.46
C VAL A 98 8.52 1.53 7.03
N ILE A 99 7.44 1.11 7.67
CA ILE A 99 6.41 2.04 8.17
C ILE A 99 6.95 3.04 9.18
N PRO A 100 7.74 2.67 10.20
CA PRO A 100 8.25 3.64 11.17
C PRO A 100 9.07 4.77 10.53
N GLY A 101 9.92 4.46 9.58
CA GLY A 101 10.70 5.45 8.83
C GLY A 101 9.84 6.38 7.99
N LEU A 102 8.76 5.86 7.38
CA LEU A 102 7.82 6.66 6.60
C LEU A 102 7.01 7.61 7.49
N VAL A 103 6.61 7.17 8.67
CA VAL A 103 5.92 8.00 9.66
C VAL A 103 6.85 9.11 10.16
N GLU A 104 8.10 8.78 10.43
CA GLU A 104 9.14 9.74 10.83
C GLU A 104 9.41 10.79 9.75
N ASP A 105 9.52 10.37 8.48
CA ASP A 105 9.69 11.28 7.35
C ASP A 105 8.50 12.23 7.21
N PHE A 106 7.28 11.71 7.33
CA PHE A 106 6.08 12.54 7.33
C PHE A 106 6.07 13.55 8.47
N ALA A 107 6.39 13.12 9.69
CA ALA A 107 6.44 13.99 10.86
C ALA A 107 7.48 15.11 10.70
N GLY A 108 8.63 14.78 10.13
CA GLY A 108 9.71 15.73 9.85
C GLY A 108 9.53 16.56 8.57
N ARG A 109 8.39 16.43 7.88
CA ARG A 109 8.11 17.09 6.59
C ARG A 109 9.18 16.80 5.53
N GLN A 110 9.75 15.58 5.60
CA GLN A 110 10.75 15.11 4.67
C GLN A 110 10.12 14.23 3.59
N PRO A 111 10.65 14.23 2.36
CA PRO A 111 10.22 13.26 1.37
C PRO A 111 10.54 11.83 1.84
N PRO A 112 9.74 10.83 1.42
CA PRO A 112 9.97 9.45 1.82
C PRO A 112 11.36 8.95 1.41
N ARG A 113 12.11 8.38 2.36
CA ARG A 113 13.42 7.75 2.12
C ARG A 113 13.31 6.42 1.38
N ILE A 114 12.12 5.84 1.39
CA ILE A 114 11.82 4.52 0.83
C ILE A 114 10.87 4.69 -0.35
N ASN A 115 11.10 3.92 -1.41
CA ASN A 115 10.13 3.75 -2.48
C ASN A 115 9.18 2.61 -2.13
N THR A 116 7.93 2.92 -1.82
CA THR A 116 6.92 1.92 -1.44
C THR A 116 6.33 1.17 -2.64
N SER A 117 6.51 1.67 -3.85
CA SER A 117 5.90 1.10 -5.06
C SER A 117 6.21 -0.38 -5.29
N PRO A 118 7.45 -0.88 -5.10
CA PRO A 118 7.71 -2.31 -5.27
C PRO A 118 6.98 -3.20 -4.27
N LEU A 119 6.84 -2.74 -3.01
CA LEU A 119 6.11 -3.48 -1.98
C LEU A 119 4.60 -3.48 -2.25
N MET A 120 4.04 -2.35 -2.67
CA MET A 120 2.64 -2.27 -3.07
C MET A 120 2.35 -3.13 -4.30
N ALA A 121 3.24 -3.11 -5.30
CA ALA A 121 3.12 -3.94 -6.49
C ALA A 121 3.14 -5.44 -6.15
N ALA A 122 3.99 -5.86 -5.20
CA ALA A 122 4.02 -7.24 -4.73
C ALA A 122 2.73 -7.64 -4.02
N ALA A 123 2.19 -6.79 -3.15
CA ALA A 123 0.90 -7.03 -2.50
C ALA A 123 -0.26 -7.12 -3.51
N ASP A 124 -0.28 -6.23 -4.51
CA ASP A 124 -1.27 -6.25 -5.58
C ASP A 124 -1.17 -7.51 -6.44
N ALA A 125 0.04 -7.98 -6.74
CA ALA A 125 0.28 -9.22 -7.46
C ALA A 125 -0.29 -10.43 -6.70
N VAL A 126 -0.05 -10.51 -5.40
CA VAL A 126 -0.65 -11.53 -4.54
C VAL A 126 -2.18 -11.45 -4.56
N CYS A 127 -2.73 -10.25 -4.50
CA CYS A 127 -4.18 -10.03 -4.58
C CYS A 127 -4.79 -10.53 -5.89
N ARG A 128 -4.05 -10.46 -7.01
CA ARG A 128 -4.49 -10.99 -8.31
C ARG A 128 -4.36 -12.51 -8.41
N GLY A 129 -3.77 -13.16 -7.42
CA GLY A 129 -3.53 -14.60 -7.44
C GLY A 129 -2.18 -15.00 -8.05
N ASP A 130 -1.29 -14.05 -8.32
CA ASP A 130 0.06 -14.34 -8.78
C ASP A 130 0.86 -15.05 -7.68
N VAL A 131 1.67 -16.00 -8.07
CA VAL A 131 2.54 -16.74 -7.14
C VAL A 131 3.90 -16.02 -7.08
N LEU A 132 4.20 -15.42 -5.93
CA LEU A 132 5.50 -14.83 -5.67
C LEU A 132 6.44 -15.83 -5.03
N THR A 133 7.73 -15.67 -5.30
CA THR A 133 8.80 -16.43 -4.64
C THR A 133 9.44 -15.59 -3.53
N THR A 134 10.21 -16.24 -2.67
CA THR A 134 11.05 -15.54 -1.67
C THR A 134 11.99 -14.55 -2.34
N LEU A 135 12.51 -14.86 -3.51
CA LEU A 135 13.38 -13.96 -4.27
C LEU A 135 12.63 -12.74 -4.78
N ASP A 136 11.38 -12.88 -5.22
CA ASP A 136 10.54 -11.76 -5.65
C ASP A 136 10.34 -10.75 -4.52
N VAL A 137 10.07 -11.23 -3.31
CA VAL A 137 9.93 -10.40 -2.11
C VAL A 137 11.25 -9.72 -1.75
N ALA A 138 12.36 -10.44 -1.80
CA ALA A 138 13.69 -9.88 -1.54
C ALA A 138 14.04 -8.78 -2.53
N LYS A 139 13.73 -8.96 -3.81
CA LYS A 139 13.94 -7.93 -4.85
C LYS A 139 13.06 -6.71 -4.63
N ALA A 140 11.80 -6.89 -4.25
CA ALA A 140 10.91 -5.78 -3.94
C ALA A 140 11.44 -4.96 -2.75
N ALA A 141 11.92 -5.62 -1.71
CA ALA A 141 12.53 -4.97 -0.56
C ALA A 141 13.82 -4.20 -0.95
N GLU A 142 14.68 -4.81 -1.74
CA GLU A 142 15.89 -4.17 -2.25
C GLU A 142 15.58 -2.91 -3.06
N GLN A 143 14.61 -2.99 -3.98
CA GLN A 143 14.17 -1.85 -4.77
C GLN A 143 13.55 -0.75 -3.92
N ALA A 144 12.80 -1.11 -2.87
CA ALA A 144 12.25 -0.15 -1.93
C ALA A 144 13.34 0.62 -1.18
N HIS A 145 14.40 -0.05 -0.74
CA HIS A 145 15.52 0.56 -0.03
C HIS A 145 16.53 1.27 -0.94
N ALA A 146 16.45 1.10 -2.25
CA ALA A 146 17.34 1.75 -3.21
C ALA A 146 17.15 3.27 -3.33
N GLY A 147 16.08 3.80 -2.76
CA GLY A 147 15.83 5.23 -2.70
C GLY A 147 14.41 5.61 -3.13
N PRO A 148 14.08 6.90 -3.00
CA PRO A 148 12.76 7.38 -3.33
C PRO A 148 12.43 7.19 -4.81
N ALA A 149 11.14 6.95 -5.14
CA ALA A 149 10.66 6.98 -6.52
C ALA A 149 11.01 8.34 -7.13
N ALA A 150 11.63 8.33 -8.32
CA ALA A 150 11.81 9.57 -9.06
C ALA A 150 10.42 10.14 -9.39
N GLU A 151 10.16 11.40 -9.03
CA GLU A 151 8.87 12.08 -9.30
C GLU A 151 8.47 12.00 -10.78
N ALA A 152 9.45 11.84 -11.68
CA ALA A 152 9.24 11.68 -13.11
C ALA A 152 8.53 10.37 -13.50
N ASP A 153 8.62 9.29 -12.71
CA ASP A 153 8.00 8.01 -13.04
C ASP A 153 6.51 7.96 -12.67
N GLU A 154 6.09 8.63 -11.59
CA GLU A 154 4.67 8.71 -11.22
C GLU A 154 3.87 9.56 -12.22
N THR A 155 4.43 10.67 -12.66
CA THR A 155 3.79 11.52 -13.67
C THR A 155 3.74 10.85 -15.03
N ALA A 156 4.79 10.18 -15.46
CA ALA A 156 4.82 9.44 -16.73
C ALA A 156 3.84 8.25 -16.72
N ALA A 157 3.75 7.50 -15.62
CA ALA A 157 2.81 6.39 -15.49
C ALA A 157 1.36 6.89 -15.44
N ALA A 158 1.09 8.00 -14.77
CA ALA A 158 -0.23 8.62 -14.71
C ALA A 158 -0.64 9.21 -16.05
N GLU A 159 0.27 9.87 -16.76
CA GLU A 159 0.04 10.39 -18.12
C GLU A 159 -0.20 9.26 -19.13
N ALA A 160 0.59 8.18 -19.07
CA ALA A 160 0.41 7.02 -19.93
C ALA A 160 -0.94 6.31 -19.68
N ALA A 161 -1.36 6.20 -18.42
CA ALA A 161 -2.66 5.64 -18.05
C ALA A 161 -3.81 6.54 -18.52
N PHE A 162 -3.66 7.84 -18.42
CA PHE A 162 -4.63 8.82 -18.89
C PHE A 162 -4.74 8.81 -20.43
N ASP A 163 -3.62 8.76 -21.15
CA ASP A 163 -3.58 8.68 -22.60
C ASP A 163 -4.19 7.37 -23.11
N ALA A 164 -3.92 6.25 -22.45
CA ALA A 164 -4.54 4.96 -22.76
C ALA A 164 -6.07 4.99 -22.57
N LEU A 165 -6.54 5.64 -21.51
CA LEU A 165 -7.96 5.82 -21.25
C LEU A 165 -8.62 6.73 -22.29
N ALA A 166 -7.96 7.84 -22.65
CA ALA A 166 -8.44 8.76 -23.66
C ALA A 166 -8.51 8.11 -25.05
N ALA A 167 -7.51 7.27 -25.40
CA ALA A 167 -7.51 6.50 -26.65
C ALA A 167 -8.65 5.47 -26.72
N SER A 168 -9.05 4.89 -25.57
CA SER A 168 -10.14 3.93 -25.49
C SER A 168 -11.53 4.59 -25.60
N LEU A 169 -11.63 5.89 -25.38
CA LEU A 169 -12.85 6.69 -25.48
C LEU A 169 -13.02 7.43 -26.81
N ALA A 170 -12.12 7.21 -27.76
CA ALA A 170 -12.25 7.80 -29.10
C ALA A 170 -13.57 7.38 -29.77
N PRO A 171 -14.35 8.29 -30.31
CA PRO A 171 -15.64 7.94 -30.91
C PRO A 171 -15.42 7.03 -32.12
N VAL A 172 -16.19 5.92 -32.13
CA VAL A 172 -16.28 5.08 -33.31
C VAL A 172 -16.85 5.93 -34.45
N ALA A 173 -16.08 6.09 -35.50
CA ALA A 173 -16.57 6.78 -36.66
C ALA A 173 -17.80 6.04 -37.20
N THR A 174 -18.96 6.66 -37.11
CA THR A 174 -20.16 6.16 -37.76
C THR A 174 -19.93 6.19 -39.27
N ALA A 175 -19.91 5.03 -39.88
CA ALA A 175 -19.87 4.93 -41.33
C ALA A 175 -21.10 5.67 -41.91
N PRO A 176 -20.95 6.45 -42.96
CA PRO A 176 -22.11 7.09 -43.60
C PRO A 176 -23.01 6.02 -44.18
N SER A 177 -24.26 6.05 -43.78
CA SER A 177 -25.33 5.26 -44.40
C SER A 177 -25.45 5.64 -45.86
N ALA A 178 -25.15 4.71 -46.75
CA ALA A 178 -25.45 4.88 -48.16
C ALA A 178 -26.95 4.70 -48.36
N GLU A 179 -27.66 5.75 -48.73
CA GLU A 179 -29.01 5.66 -49.23
C GLU A 179 -29.01 4.91 -50.57
N PRO A 180 -29.90 3.93 -50.76
CA PRO A 180 -30.18 3.41 -52.12
C PRO A 180 -31.14 4.34 -52.81
N ALA A 181 -30.79 4.72 -54.02
CA ALA A 181 -31.64 5.42 -54.95
C ALA A 181 -32.79 4.52 -55.45
#